data_9cc45b6d57fccb629e558fc4919e468b
#
_entry.id   9cc45b6d57fccb629e558fc4919e468b
#
_cell.length_a   1.000
_cell.length_b   1.000
_cell.length_c   1.000
_cell.angle_alpha   90.00
_cell.angle_beta   90.00
_cell.angle_gamma   90.00
#
_symmetry.space_group_name_H-M   'P 1'
#
loop_
_entity.id
_entity.type
_entity.pdbx_description
1 polymer ?
#
loop_
_entity_poly.entity_id
_entity_poly.type
_entity_poly.pdbx_seq_one_letter_code
_entity_poly.pdbx_strand_id
1 'polypeptide(L)'
;MVFVCGDIHGTIDIQKIKDWEDEYALMACDTLIICGDFGGVWYGNEQDDSELNWWARKPYTVLFVDGNHENHQALSTYPIIEIFGGKAHKIKPNLYHLIRGEIFTIEGKTFFAMGGARSVDRHLRTPFKDWWPEEMPSKEEYDNALDNLEKVNWKVDYIVTHCTDSHTLWLIDKFYGADELTKFLKFIKTEYNLEYEKHFFGHYHMDKYITPKEVALYNKIVRVI
;
A
#
# COMPACT_ATOMS: atom_id res chain seq x y z
N MET A 1 11.88 -3.78 14.08
CA MET A 1 11.98 -4.39 12.71
C MET A 1 10.85 -3.84 11.83
N VAL A 2 11.08 -3.72 10.52
CA VAL A 2 10.04 -3.36 9.54
C VAL A 2 9.87 -4.50 8.54
N PHE A 3 8.63 -4.92 8.36
CA PHE A 3 8.25 -5.97 7.42
C PHE A 3 7.30 -5.42 6.37
N VAL A 4 7.33 -6.00 5.18
CA VAL A 4 6.45 -5.62 4.06
C VAL A 4 5.81 -6.87 3.46
N CYS A 5 4.51 -6.82 3.15
CA CYS A 5 3.79 -7.87 2.44
C CYS A 5 2.85 -7.29 1.37
N GLY A 6 2.34 -8.15 0.50
CA GLY A 6 1.26 -7.81 -0.43
C GLY A 6 -0.13 -8.01 0.18
N ASP A 7 -1.09 -8.04 -0.69
CA ASP A 7 -2.54 -8.12 -0.55
C ASP A 7 -3.04 -9.03 0.59
N ILE A 8 -4.05 -8.59 1.35
CA ILE A 8 -4.65 -9.36 2.45
C ILE A 8 -6.09 -9.77 2.11
N HIS A 9 -6.81 -8.94 1.35
CA HIS A 9 -8.22 -9.17 0.97
C HIS A 9 -9.12 -9.52 2.19
N GLY A 10 -8.99 -8.75 3.25
CA GLY A 10 -9.73 -8.99 4.47
C GLY A 10 -9.37 -10.32 5.12
N THR A 11 -10.33 -11.22 5.25
CA THR A 11 -10.11 -12.53 5.86
C THR A 11 -9.60 -13.60 4.88
N ILE A 12 -9.52 -13.32 3.56
CA ILE A 12 -9.20 -14.32 2.53
C ILE A 12 -7.73 -14.78 2.68
N ASP A 13 -6.79 -13.84 2.73
CA ASP A 13 -5.36 -14.14 2.75
C ASP A 13 -4.74 -13.98 4.16
N ILE A 14 -5.58 -13.89 5.19
CA ILE A 14 -5.15 -13.64 6.58
C ILE A 14 -4.25 -14.74 7.15
N GLN A 15 -4.29 -15.96 6.58
CA GLN A 15 -3.52 -17.09 7.09
C GLN A 15 -2.01 -16.83 7.04
N LYS A 16 -1.51 -16.15 6.00
CA LYS A 16 -0.08 -15.81 5.91
C LYS A 16 0.41 -14.90 7.05
N ILE A 17 -0.48 -14.04 7.58
CA ILE A 17 -0.14 -13.19 8.73
C ILE A 17 -0.01 -14.05 10.00
N LYS A 18 -0.91 -15.01 10.20
CA LYS A 18 -0.86 -15.91 11.36
C LYS A 18 0.39 -16.77 11.34
N ASP A 19 0.71 -17.35 10.15
CA ASP A 19 1.90 -18.18 9.97
C ASP A 19 3.19 -17.37 10.24
N TRP A 20 3.24 -16.11 9.73
CA TRP A 20 4.36 -15.21 9.99
C TRP A 20 4.47 -14.80 11.46
N GLU A 21 3.35 -14.56 12.16
CA GLU A 21 3.34 -14.24 13.58
C GLU A 21 3.92 -15.38 14.44
N ASP A 22 3.71 -16.63 14.02
CA ASP A 22 4.27 -17.81 14.71
C ASP A 22 5.81 -17.92 14.55
N GLU A 23 6.38 -17.28 13.52
CA GLU A 23 7.82 -17.30 13.27
C GLU A 23 8.60 -16.21 14.03
N TYR A 24 7.93 -15.11 14.44
CA TYR A 24 8.57 -13.93 15.02
C TYR A 24 7.97 -13.53 16.37
N ALA A 25 8.82 -13.22 17.33
CA ALA A 25 8.44 -12.60 18.59
C ALA A 25 8.22 -11.08 18.41
N LEU A 26 7.09 -10.71 17.81
CA LEU A 26 6.76 -9.34 17.44
C LEU A 26 6.42 -8.47 18.65
N MET A 27 6.86 -7.22 18.62
CA MET A 27 6.70 -6.23 19.70
C MET A 27 6.12 -4.91 19.17
N ALA A 28 5.80 -4.02 20.10
CA ALA A 28 5.21 -2.71 19.80
C ALA A 28 6.10 -1.78 18.94
N CYS A 29 7.41 -2.03 18.91
CA CYS A 29 8.35 -1.30 18.04
C CYS A 29 8.43 -1.89 16.62
N ASP A 30 7.81 -3.04 16.36
CA ASP A 30 7.80 -3.63 15.04
C ASP A 30 6.67 -3.05 14.18
N THR A 31 6.89 -3.03 12.87
CA THR A 31 5.95 -2.48 11.91
C THR A 31 5.75 -3.45 10.75
N LEU A 32 4.49 -3.71 10.39
CA LEU A 32 4.10 -4.38 9.16
C LEU A 32 3.51 -3.35 8.20
N ILE A 33 4.02 -3.32 6.95
CA ILE A 33 3.48 -2.49 5.87
C ILE A 33 2.83 -3.40 4.83
N ILE A 34 1.56 -3.15 4.50
CA ILE A 34 0.78 -3.91 3.53
C ILE A 34 0.69 -3.09 2.24
N CYS A 35 1.09 -3.69 1.12
CA CYS A 35 1.12 -3.08 -0.20
C CYS A 35 -0.26 -3.13 -0.90
N GLY A 36 -1.30 -2.62 -0.23
CA GLY A 36 -2.65 -2.51 -0.76
C GLY A 36 -3.51 -3.76 -0.62
N ASP A 37 -4.76 -3.64 -1.05
CA ASP A 37 -5.79 -4.65 -0.90
C ASP A 37 -5.83 -5.21 0.53
N PHE A 38 -5.84 -4.28 1.51
CA PHE A 38 -6.03 -4.61 2.91
C PHE A 38 -7.40 -5.26 3.11
N GLY A 39 -8.46 -4.68 2.52
CA GLY A 39 -9.80 -5.23 2.45
C GLY A 39 -10.57 -5.25 3.77
N GLY A 40 -9.97 -4.79 4.89
CA GLY A 40 -10.60 -4.80 6.21
C GLY A 40 -11.56 -3.63 6.47
N VAL A 41 -11.56 -2.61 5.61
CA VAL A 41 -12.56 -1.53 5.58
C VAL A 41 -13.38 -1.67 4.31
N TRP A 42 -14.43 -2.47 4.36
CA TRP A 42 -15.23 -2.80 3.18
C TRP A 42 -16.65 -2.28 3.25
N TYR A 43 -17.36 -2.56 4.34
CA TYR A 43 -18.74 -2.15 4.53
C TYR A 43 -18.87 -0.72 5.06
N GLY A 44 -17.84 -0.19 5.71
CA GLY A 44 -17.84 1.11 6.37
C GLY A 44 -18.79 1.19 7.58
N ASN A 45 -19.06 0.06 8.21
CA ASN A 45 -19.96 -0.06 9.36
C ASN A 45 -19.51 -1.20 10.32
N GLU A 46 -20.36 -1.55 11.27
CA GLU A 46 -20.07 -2.59 12.30
C GLU A 46 -19.71 -3.97 11.73
N GLN A 47 -20.01 -4.24 10.46
CA GLN A 47 -19.59 -5.52 9.82
C GLN A 47 -18.06 -5.63 9.69
N ASP A 48 -17.35 -4.52 9.57
CA ASP A 48 -15.90 -4.49 9.53
C ASP A 48 -15.26 -4.68 10.92
N ASP A 49 -16.03 -4.50 12.00
CA ASP A 49 -15.49 -4.45 13.38
C ASP A 49 -14.79 -5.74 13.82
N SER A 50 -15.28 -6.89 13.41
CA SER A 50 -14.67 -8.18 13.79
C SER A 50 -13.22 -8.27 13.30
N GLU A 51 -12.98 -7.88 12.04
CA GLU A 51 -11.67 -7.91 11.42
C GLU A 51 -10.78 -6.78 11.93
N LEU A 52 -11.30 -5.56 11.98
CA LEU A 52 -10.56 -4.40 12.49
C LEU A 52 -10.16 -4.57 13.95
N ASN A 53 -11.00 -5.24 14.76
CA ASN A 53 -10.67 -5.56 16.15
C ASN A 53 -9.64 -6.70 16.26
N TRP A 54 -9.59 -7.62 15.31
CA TRP A 54 -8.53 -8.61 15.23
C TRP A 54 -7.17 -7.94 14.99
N TRP A 55 -7.10 -6.99 14.04
CA TRP A 55 -5.90 -6.19 13.79
C TRP A 55 -5.53 -5.29 14.98
N ALA A 56 -6.52 -4.69 15.65
CA ALA A 56 -6.30 -3.82 16.81
C ALA A 56 -5.64 -4.54 18.01
N ARG A 57 -5.74 -5.87 18.08
CA ARG A 57 -5.10 -6.67 19.14
C ARG A 57 -3.66 -7.07 18.85
N LYS A 58 -3.13 -6.71 17.68
CA LYS A 58 -1.74 -7.01 17.34
C LYS A 58 -0.79 -6.18 18.20
N PRO A 59 0.33 -6.77 18.67
CA PRO A 59 1.29 -6.04 19.50
C PRO A 59 2.13 -5.05 18.71
N TYR A 60 2.12 -5.08 17.37
CA TYR A 60 2.91 -4.26 16.45
C TYR A 60 2.04 -3.25 15.71
N THR A 61 2.70 -2.27 15.06
CA THR A 61 2.03 -1.29 14.19
C THR A 61 1.75 -1.88 12.82
N VAL A 62 0.55 -1.66 12.30
CA VAL A 62 0.13 -2.06 10.96
C VAL A 62 -0.13 -0.80 10.13
N LEU A 63 0.56 -0.70 9.02
CA LEU A 63 0.42 0.36 8.02
C LEU A 63 -0.03 -0.28 6.70
N PHE A 64 -0.88 0.38 5.95
CA PHE A 64 -1.21 -0.08 4.60
C PHE A 64 -1.41 1.08 3.64
N VAL A 65 -1.04 0.90 2.38
CA VAL A 65 -1.55 1.72 1.29
C VAL A 65 -2.86 1.10 0.81
N ASP A 66 -3.73 1.88 0.22
CA ASP A 66 -4.95 1.34 -0.38
C ASP A 66 -4.66 0.61 -1.70
N GLY A 67 -5.49 -0.38 -2.02
CA GLY A 67 -5.50 -1.06 -3.31
C GLY A 67 -6.78 -0.79 -4.09
N ASN A 68 -7.15 -1.68 -5.00
CA ASN A 68 -8.44 -1.60 -5.70
C ASN A 68 -9.56 -2.35 -4.97
N HIS A 69 -9.24 -3.20 -4.01
CA HIS A 69 -10.20 -3.88 -3.13
C HIS A 69 -10.35 -3.13 -1.80
N GLU A 70 -10.73 -1.84 -1.88
CA GLU A 70 -10.99 -0.97 -0.73
C GLU A 70 -12.28 -0.19 -0.89
N ASN A 71 -12.98 0.06 0.21
CA ASN A 71 -14.02 1.08 0.26
C ASN A 71 -13.38 2.45 0.52
N HIS A 72 -12.96 3.12 -0.54
CA HIS A 72 -12.26 4.40 -0.47
C HIS A 72 -13.08 5.48 0.23
N GLN A 73 -14.41 5.47 0.05
CA GLN A 73 -15.30 6.41 0.74
C GLN A 73 -15.32 6.17 2.24
N ALA A 74 -15.39 4.91 2.67
CA ALA A 74 -15.31 4.60 4.10
C ALA A 74 -13.92 4.95 4.68
N LEU A 75 -12.83 4.65 3.96
CA LEU A 75 -11.48 5.03 4.38
C LEU A 75 -11.34 6.54 4.60
N SER A 76 -11.93 7.36 3.73
CA SER A 76 -11.86 8.82 3.82
C SER A 76 -12.59 9.41 5.04
N THR A 77 -13.46 8.64 5.71
CA THR A 77 -14.18 9.10 6.92
C THR A 77 -13.35 9.00 8.20
N TYR A 78 -12.26 8.24 8.18
CA TYR A 78 -11.39 8.11 9.36
C TYR A 78 -10.59 9.38 9.61
N PRO A 79 -10.29 9.71 10.89
CA PRO A 79 -9.54 10.92 11.23
C PRO A 79 -8.13 10.86 10.67
N ILE A 80 -7.71 11.96 10.05
CA ILE A 80 -6.34 12.15 9.59
C ILE A 80 -5.47 12.55 10.78
N ILE A 81 -4.35 11.87 10.94
CA ILE A 81 -3.32 12.19 11.92
C ILE A 81 -1.96 12.27 11.24
N GLU A 82 -1.00 12.89 11.90
CA GLU A 82 0.41 12.81 11.53
C GLU A 82 1.08 11.67 12.30
N ILE A 83 1.74 10.76 11.59
CA ILE A 83 2.50 9.66 12.16
C ILE A 83 3.74 9.39 11.31
N PHE A 84 4.89 9.14 11.93
CA PHE A 84 6.16 8.89 11.22
C PHE A 84 6.54 9.99 10.22
N GLY A 85 6.10 11.24 10.43
CA GLY A 85 6.36 12.40 9.57
C GLY A 85 5.47 12.53 8.35
N GLY A 86 4.49 11.64 8.15
CA GLY A 86 3.50 11.70 7.07
C GLY A 86 2.07 11.66 7.61
N LYS A 87 1.08 11.92 6.75
CA LYS A 87 -0.35 11.90 7.09
C LYS A 87 -0.93 10.52 6.83
N ALA A 88 -1.76 10.04 7.76
CA ALA A 88 -2.44 8.77 7.67
C ALA A 88 -3.85 8.84 8.26
N HIS A 89 -4.77 8.02 7.77
CA HIS A 89 -6.04 7.79 8.44
C HIS A 89 -5.84 6.81 9.60
N LYS A 90 -6.30 7.20 10.81
CA LYS A 90 -6.24 6.34 11.99
C LYS A 90 -7.45 5.45 12.06
N ILE A 91 -7.31 4.17 11.71
CA ILE A 91 -8.39 3.18 11.71
C ILE A 91 -8.59 2.60 13.12
N LYS A 92 -7.50 2.14 13.76
CA LYS A 92 -7.46 1.63 15.14
C LYS A 92 -6.18 2.16 15.82
N PRO A 93 -5.95 1.94 17.11
CA PRO A 93 -4.79 2.47 17.83
C PRO A 93 -3.43 2.14 17.21
N ASN A 94 -3.31 0.99 16.56
CA ASN A 94 -2.09 0.48 15.92
C ASN A 94 -2.26 0.21 14.41
N LEU A 95 -3.39 0.62 13.79
CA LEU A 95 -3.70 0.36 12.39
C LEU A 95 -3.95 1.69 11.65
N TYR A 96 -3.19 1.94 10.59
CA TYR A 96 -3.21 3.19 9.85
C TYR A 96 -3.20 2.97 8.34
N HIS A 97 -4.07 3.70 7.64
CA HIS A 97 -4.05 3.81 6.19
C HIS A 97 -3.16 5.00 5.80
N LEU A 98 -2.10 4.74 5.04
CA LEU A 98 -1.14 5.74 4.58
C LEU A 98 -1.75 6.57 3.45
N ILE A 99 -1.80 7.90 3.61
CA ILE A 99 -2.35 8.78 2.58
C ILE A 99 -1.42 8.80 1.37
N ARG A 100 -1.99 8.77 0.19
CA ARG A 100 -1.29 8.75 -1.10
C ARG A 100 -0.37 9.98 -1.26
N GLY A 101 0.85 9.74 -1.72
CA GLY A 101 1.85 10.77 -1.94
C GLY A 101 2.62 11.20 -0.68
N GLU A 102 2.32 10.63 0.47
CA GLU A 102 3.05 10.95 1.72
C GLU A 102 4.35 10.16 1.83
N ILE A 103 5.28 10.71 2.64
CA ILE A 103 6.57 10.06 2.95
C ILE A 103 6.66 9.85 4.46
N PHE A 104 6.99 8.63 4.85
CA PHE A 104 7.06 8.19 6.25
C PHE A 104 8.48 7.82 6.62
N THR A 105 8.94 8.22 7.81
CA THR A 105 10.26 7.84 8.33
C THR A 105 10.08 6.79 9.44
N ILE A 106 10.38 5.53 9.14
CA ILE A 106 10.22 4.40 10.05
C ILE A 106 11.59 3.78 10.30
N GLU A 107 12.00 3.66 11.56
CA GLU A 107 13.33 3.14 11.94
C GLU A 107 14.49 3.82 11.16
N GLY A 108 14.38 5.14 10.93
CA GLY A 108 15.38 5.93 10.23
C GLY A 108 15.45 5.75 8.71
N LYS A 109 14.51 5.00 8.12
CA LYS A 109 14.36 4.81 6.68
C LYS A 109 13.11 5.50 6.16
N THR A 110 13.19 6.07 4.97
CA THR A 110 12.10 6.81 4.32
C THR A 110 11.32 5.90 3.37
N PHE A 111 9.99 5.95 3.49
CA PHE A 111 9.05 5.19 2.66
C PHE A 111 8.11 6.15 1.94
N PHE A 112 8.17 6.19 0.62
CA PHE A 112 7.16 6.88 -0.19
C PHE A 112 5.96 5.95 -0.40
N ALA A 113 4.77 6.42 -0.03
CA ALA A 113 3.53 5.64 -0.10
C ALA A 113 2.62 6.18 -1.22
N MET A 114 2.18 5.29 -2.13
CA MET A 114 1.24 5.65 -3.19
C MET A 114 0.31 4.48 -3.46
N GLY A 115 -0.89 4.54 -2.88
CA GLY A 115 -1.94 3.54 -3.05
C GLY A 115 -2.64 3.62 -4.42
N GLY A 116 -3.61 2.73 -4.59
CA GLY A 116 -4.45 2.62 -5.77
C GLY A 116 -3.96 1.62 -6.82
N ALA A 117 -4.91 1.09 -7.55
CA ALA A 117 -4.70 0.34 -8.79
C ALA A 117 -6.03 0.26 -9.57
N ARG A 118 -5.93 0.09 -10.87
CA ARG A 118 -7.11 -0.06 -11.72
C ARG A 118 -7.64 -1.48 -11.69
N SER A 119 -8.88 -1.70 -11.27
CA SER A 119 -9.58 -2.98 -11.39
C SER A 119 -9.76 -3.38 -12.86
N VAL A 120 -9.28 -4.56 -13.22
CA VAL A 120 -9.42 -5.10 -14.58
C VAL A 120 -10.85 -5.57 -14.88
N ASP A 121 -11.58 -5.96 -13.84
CA ASP A 121 -12.94 -6.51 -13.88
C ASP A 121 -14.03 -5.50 -13.49
N ARG A 122 -13.70 -4.19 -13.40
CA ARG A 122 -14.64 -3.13 -13.00
C ARG A 122 -15.95 -3.13 -13.79
N HIS A 123 -15.93 -3.61 -15.04
CA HIS A 123 -17.12 -3.71 -15.89
C HIS A 123 -18.11 -4.79 -15.44
N LEU A 124 -17.69 -5.69 -14.54
CA LEU A 124 -18.53 -6.71 -13.89
C LEU A 124 -18.97 -6.31 -12.49
N ARG A 125 -18.48 -5.18 -11.99
CA ARG A 125 -18.72 -4.70 -10.62
C ARG A 125 -19.74 -3.58 -10.58
N THR A 126 -20.30 -3.35 -9.39
CA THR A 126 -21.29 -2.31 -9.13
C THR A 126 -20.61 -1.12 -8.45
N PRO A 127 -20.64 0.09 -9.06
CA PRO A 127 -20.06 1.28 -8.44
C PRO A 127 -20.63 1.54 -7.04
N PHE A 128 -19.74 1.94 -6.11
CA PHE A 128 -20.02 2.27 -4.71
C PHE A 128 -20.58 1.11 -3.86
N LYS A 129 -20.41 -0.11 -4.32
CA LYS A 129 -20.78 -1.33 -3.62
C LYS A 129 -19.63 -2.32 -3.53
N ASP A 130 -19.00 -2.63 -4.66
CA ASP A 130 -17.89 -3.56 -4.79
C ASP A 130 -16.79 -3.02 -5.72
N TRP A 131 -16.92 -1.76 -6.12
CA TRP A 131 -15.93 -0.97 -6.86
C TRP A 131 -16.13 0.52 -6.61
N TRP A 132 -15.04 1.26 -6.49
CA TRP A 132 -15.05 2.72 -6.29
C TRP A 132 -14.17 3.40 -7.34
N PRO A 133 -14.63 4.49 -7.98
CA PRO A 133 -13.80 5.26 -8.93
C PRO A 133 -12.53 5.81 -8.28
N GLU A 134 -12.55 6.02 -6.97
CA GLU A 134 -11.44 6.49 -6.15
C GLU A 134 -10.32 5.43 -6.01
N GLU A 135 -10.46 4.21 -6.59
CA GLU A 135 -9.33 3.28 -6.75
C GLU A 135 -8.16 3.91 -7.50
N MET A 136 -8.45 4.89 -8.37
CA MET A 136 -7.43 5.69 -9.07
C MET A 136 -7.19 7.02 -8.35
N PRO A 137 -5.93 7.44 -8.18
CA PRO A 137 -5.61 8.70 -7.52
C PRO A 137 -6.22 9.92 -8.21
N SER A 138 -6.63 10.89 -7.41
CA SER A 138 -7.04 12.21 -7.87
C SER A 138 -5.84 13.06 -8.30
N LYS A 139 -6.13 14.18 -8.99
CA LYS A 139 -5.08 15.14 -9.34
C LYS A 139 -4.36 15.69 -8.10
N GLU A 140 -5.11 15.97 -7.05
CA GLU A 140 -4.60 16.50 -5.78
C GLU A 140 -3.64 15.51 -5.10
N GLU A 141 -3.91 14.20 -5.20
CA GLU A 141 -3.03 13.16 -4.66
C GLU A 141 -1.74 13.02 -5.49
N TYR A 142 -1.81 13.16 -6.81
CA TYR A 142 -0.60 13.25 -7.66
C TYR A 142 0.22 14.50 -7.35
N ASP A 143 -0.43 15.66 -7.21
CA ASP A 143 0.26 16.91 -6.85
C ASP A 143 0.92 16.78 -5.45
N ASN A 144 0.23 16.21 -4.45
CA ASN A 144 0.81 15.94 -3.13
C ASN A 144 2.06 15.03 -3.21
N ALA A 145 2.01 14.02 -4.05
CA ALA A 145 3.16 13.13 -4.27
C ALA A 145 4.37 13.87 -4.84
N LEU A 146 4.17 14.72 -5.85
CA LEU A 146 5.23 15.53 -6.45
C LEU A 146 5.83 16.51 -5.43
N ASP A 147 4.98 17.24 -4.70
CA ASP A 147 5.39 18.23 -3.70
C ASP A 147 6.21 17.58 -2.57
N ASN A 148 5.82 16.39 -2.10
CA ASN A 148 6.51 15.70 -1.03
C ASN A 148 7.84 15.08 -1.51
N LEU A 149 7.89 14.53 -2.71
CA LEU A 149 9.13 14.01 -3.30
C LEU A 149 10.14 15.15 -3.59
N GLU A 150 9.68 16.33 -4.00
CA GLU A 150 10.53 17.50 -4.18
C GLU A 150 11.18 17.93 -2.86
N LYS A 151 10.43 17.95 -1.74
CA LYS A 151 10.95 18.32 -0.41
C LYS A 151 12.10 17.42 0.07
N VAL A 152 12.14 16.17 -0.39
CA VAL A 152 13.22 15.22 -0.09
C VAL A 152 14.24 15.08 -1.22
N ASN A 153 14.25 16.05 -2.17
CA ASN A 153 15.16 16.06 -3.32
C ASN A 153 15.11 14.75 -4.14
N TRP A 154 13.91 14.20 -4.33
CA TRP A 154 13.67 12.98 -5.13
C TRP A 154 14.46 11.77 -4.65
N LYS A 155 14.62 11.64 -3.33
CA LYS A 155 15.35 10.53 -2.73
C LYS A 155 14.61 9.95 -1.54
N VAL A 156 14.32 8.63 -1.61
CA VAL A 156 13.72 7.85 -0.54
C VAL A 156 14.43 6.50 -0.44
N ASP A 157 14.35 5.81 0.70
CA ASP A 157 14.92 4.48 0.80
C ASP A 157 14.02 3.45 0.10
N TYR A 158 12.71 3.53 0.31
CA TYR A 158 11.75 2.56 -0.20
C TYR A 158 10.53 3.23 -0.83
N ILE A 159 9.96 2.56 -1.81
CA ILE A 159 8.65 2.88 -2.40
C ILE A 159 7.69 1.76 -2.02
N VAL A 160 6.49 2.10 -1.55
CA VAL A 160 5.39 1.16 -1.25
C VAL A 160 4.16 1.60 -2.02
N THR A 161 3.69 0.73 -2.91
CA THR A 161 2.50 0.98 -3.73
C THR A 161 1.64 -0.28 -3.80
N HIS A 162 0.43 -0.17 -4.34
CA HIS A 162 -0.32 -1.38 -4.66
C HIS A 162 0.05 -1.91 -6.04
N CYS A 163 -0.08 -1.10 -7.11
CA CYS A 163 0.42 -1.47 -8.44
C CYS A 163 1.86 -0.99 -8.66
N THR A 164 2.50 -1.42 -9.74
CA THR A 164 3.86 -1.00 -10.12
C THR A 164 3.87 0.01 -11.26
N ASP A 165 5.04 0.53 -11.63
CA ASP A 165 5.19 1.42 -12.79
C ASP A 165 5.00 0.68 -14.13
N SER A 166 4.68 1.42 -15.19
CA SER A 166 4.32 0.85 -16.48
C SER A 166 5.47 0.11 -17.19
N HIS A 167 6.73 0.36 -16.85
CA HIS A 167 7.86 -0.40 -17.39
C HIS A 167 7.97 -1.76 -16.69
N THR A 168 7.93 -1.78 -15.38
CA THR A 168 7.91 -3.00 -14.57
C THR A 168 6.69 -3.85 -14.89
N LEU A 169 5.52 -3.21 -15.07
CA LEU A 169 4.30 -3.89 -15.51
C LEU A 169 4.49 -4.62 -16.84
N TRP A 170 5.13 -3.99 -17.83
CA TRP A 170 5.44 -4.63 -19.11
C TRP A 170 6.38 -5.83 -18.96
N LEU A 171 7.28 -5.82 -17.97
CA LEU A 171 8.15 -6.98 -17.66
C LEU A 171 7.38 -8.14 -17.01
N ILE A 172 6.28 -7.84 -16.30
CA ILE A 172 5.38 -8.84 -15.71
C ILE A 172 4.50 -9.45 -16.79
N ASP A 173 3.77 -8.61 -17.50
CA ASP A 173 2.90 -8.99 -18.61
C ASP A 173 2.80 -7.85 -19.63
N LYS A 174 3.37 -8.07 -20.81
CA LYS A 174 3.37 -7.09 -21.92
C LYS A 174 1.99 -6.75 -22.47
N PHE A 175 0.97 -7.56 -22.15
CA PHE A 175 -0.41 -7.32 -22.57
C PHE A 175 -1.25 -6.58 -21.54
N TYR A 176 -0.72 -6.42 -20.33
CA TYR A 176 -1.37 -5.65 -19.28
C TYR A 176 -1.28 -4.14 -19.61
N GLY A 177 -2.42 -3.52 -19.88
CA GLY A 177 -2.46 -2.12 -20.34
C GLY A 177 -2.05 -1.15 -19.23
N ALA A 178 -1.11 -0.24 -19.55
CA ALA A 178 -0.73 0.85 -18.63
C ALA A 178 -1.88 1.86 -18.46
N ASP A 179 -2.13 2.28 -17.22
CA ASP A 179 -3.06 3.33 -16.83
C ASP A 179 -2.35 4.62 -16.38
N GLU A 180 -3.10 5.59 -15.84
CA GLU A 180 -2.54 6.86 -15.39
C GLU A 180 -1.57 6.69 -14.22
N LEU A 181 -1.91 5.85 -13.23
CA LEU A 181 -1.07 5.65 -12.05
C LEU A 181 0.24 4.92 -12.41
N THR A 182 0.17 3.85 -13.19
CA THR A 182 1.37 3.12 -13.63
C THR A 182 2.30 3.99 -14.49
N LYS A 183 1.74 4.91 -15.29
CA LYS A 183 2.50 5.91 -16.05
C LYS A 183 3.10 6.98 -15.14
N PHE A 184 2.35 7.45 -14.14
CA PHE A 184 2.86 8.41 -13.15
C PHE A 184 4.04 7.82 -12.36
N LEU A 185 3.93 6.59 -11.87
CA LEU A 185 5.02 5.91 -11.17
C LEU A 185 6.27 5.76 -12.05
N LYS A 186 6.10 5.47 -13.34
CA LYS A 186 7.22 5.50 -14.29
C LYS A 186 7.79 6.91 -14.42
N PHE A 187 6.94 7.91 -14.59
CA PHE A 187 7.33 9.30 -14.81
C PHE A 187 8.21 9.83 -13.67
N ILE A 188 7.82 9.64 -12.41
CA ILE A 188 8.64 10.08 -11.26
C ILE A 188 9.99 9.36 -11.20
N LYS A 189 10.05 8.09 -11.59
CA LYS A 189 11.31 7.32 -11.62
C LYS A 189 12.24 7.74 -12.74
N THR A 190 11.72 8.12 -13.91
CA THR A 190 12.53 8.41 -15.10
C THR A 190 12.80 9.89 -15.32
N GLU A 191 11.78 10.75 -15.23
CA GLU A 191 11.93 12.18 -15.54
C GLU A 191 12.51 12.97 -14.36
N TYR A 192 12.14 12.59 -13.13
CA TYR A 192 12.69 13.20 -11.91
C TYR A 192 13.86 12.42 -11.30
N ASN A 193 14.23 11.27 -11.90
CA ASN A 193 15.33 10.41 -11.43
C ASN A 193 15.19 10.05 -9.94
N LEU A 194 13.98 9.65 -9.51
CA LEU A 194 13.72 9.26 -8.12
C LEU A 194 14.70 8.17 -7.68
N GLU A 195 15.54 8.49 -6.69
CA GLU A 195 16.49 7.55 -6.09
C GLU A 195 15.80 6.71 -5.01
N TYR A 196 15.93 5.38 -5.08
CA TYR A 196 15.38 4.45 -4.10
C TYR A 196 16.17 3.13 -4.08
N GLU A 197 16.10 2.40 -2.95
CA GLU A 197 16.74 1.09 -2.80
C GLU A 197 15.83 -0.02 -3.35
N LYS A 198 14.56 -0.06 -2.91
CA LYS A 198 13.55 -1.04 -3.33
C LYS A 198 12.19 -0.39 -3.51
N HIS A 199 11.42 -0.97 -4.43
CA HIS A 199 10.01 -0.72 -4.59
C HIS A 199 9.23 -2.01 -4.35
N PHE A 200 8.37 -2.01 -3.32
CA PHE A 200 7.51 -3.12 -2.94
C PHE A 200 6.09 -2.84 -3.41
N PHE A 201 5.44 -3.85 -3.99
CA PHE A 201 4.07 -3.73 -4.49
C PHE A 201 3.33 -5.07 -4.46
N GLY A 202 1.99 -5.03 -4.44
CA GLY A 202 1.07 -6.17 -4.48
C GLY A 202 0.40 -6.36 -5.83
N HIS A 203 -0.93 -6.49 -5.84
CA HIS A 203 -1.84 -6.48 -6.98
C HIS A 203 -1.73 -7.65 -7.97
N TYR A 204 -0.52 -8.12 -8.24
CA TYR A 204 -0.28 -9.14 -9.28
C TYR A 204 -0.24 -10.57 -8.72
N HIS A 205 -0.54 -10.75 -7.44
CA HIS A 205 -0.62 -12.03 -6.73
C HIS A 205 0.59 -12.95 -6.98
N MET A 206 1.79 -12.38 -6.90
CA MET A 206 3.04 -13.11 -7.09
C MET A 206 4.12 -12.69 -6.09
N ASP A 207 5.03 -13.61 -5.77
CA ASP A 207 6.22 -13.36 -4.96
C ASP A 207 7.46 -13.42 -5.85
N LYS A 208 7.89 -12.27 -6.38
CA LYS A 208 8.96 -12.23 -7.36
C LYS A 208 9.77 -10.92 -7.33
N TYR A 209 11.09 -11.03 -7.43
CA TYR A 209 11.94 -9.92 -7.86
C TYR A 209 11.81 -9.77 -9.38
N ILE A 210 11.13 -8.73 -9.85
CA ILE A 210 10.99 -8.44 -11.28
C ILE A 210 12.31 -7.87 -11.80
N THR A 211 12.92 -6.98 -11.02
CA THR A 211 14.29 -6.48 -11.18
C THR A 211 14.99 -6.51 -9.81
N PRO A 212 16.28 -6.19 -9.71
CA PRO A 212 16.94 -6.06 -8.40
C PRO A 212 16.29 -5.06 -7.46
N LYS A 213 15.53 -4.08 -7.97
CA LYS A 213 14.83 -3.05 -7.18
C LYS A 213 13.33 -3.28 -7.03
N GLU A 214 12.68 -3.93 -8.01
CA GLU A 214 11.24 -4.07 -8.09
C GLU A 214 10.79 -5.43 -7.55
N VAL A 215 10.02 -5.42 -6.47
CA VAL A 215 9.66 -6.63 -5.69
C VAL A 215 8.14 -6.73 -5.60
N ALA A 216 7.58 -7.69 -6.32
CA ALA A 216 6.18 -8.08 -6.19
C ALA A 216 6.02 -9.02 -4.99
N LEU A 217 5.03 -8.76 -4.14
CA LEU A 217 4.73 -9.55 -2.94
C LEU A 217 3.26 -9.97 -2.94
N TYR A 218 3.03 -11.20 -2.47
CA TYR A 218 1.70 -11.73 -2.23
C TYR A 218 1.67 -12.60 -0.96
N ASN A 219 2.21 -13.83 -1.02
CA ASN A 219 2.25 -14.73 0.14
C ASN A 219 3.41 -14.43 1.10
N LYS A 220 4.51 -13.89 0.59
CA LYS A 220 5.71 -13.63 1.38
C LYS A 220 5.59 -12.34 2.18
N ILE A 221 6.07 -12.41 3.41
CA ILE A 221 6.31 -11.26 4.27
C ILE A 221 7.82 -11.12 4.40
N VAL A 222 8.37 -9.99 3.93
CA VAL A 222 9.81 -9.78 3.87
C VAL A 222 10.24 -8.78 4.93
N ARG A 223 11.31 -9.08 5.65
CA ARG A 223 11.95 -8.12 6.55
C ARG A 223 12.79 -7.14 5.71
N VAL A 224 12.61 -5.85 5.99
CA VAL A 224 13.27 -4.76 5.26
C VAL A 224 14.33 -4.08 6.14
N ILE A 225 14.04 -3.96 7.43
CA ILE A 225 14.94 -3.37 8.46
C ILE A 225 15.03 -4.30 9.66
#